data_a914fb40f317802a1e7f39e6e487f605
#
_entry.id   a914fb40f317802a1e7f39e6e487f605
#
_cell.length_a   1.000
_cell.length_b   1.000
_cell.length_c   1.000
_cell.angle_alpha   90.00
_cell.angle_beta   90.00
_cell.angle_gamma   90.00
#
_symmetry.space_group_name_H-M   'P 1'
#
loop_
_entity.id
_entity.type
_entity.pdbx_description
1 polymer ?
#
loop_
_entity_poly.entity_id
_entity_poly.type
_entity_poly.pdbx_seq_one_letter_code
_entity_poly.pdbx_strand_id
1 'polypeptide(L)'
;SIFCSEQHVFEESDRDELDAIAHPIAALHHRSEPEHDDGAETDVVGVVRIVETEPRLWYGGRLGVHSDFRRHNQIGKGLIWKAVTTANGWGCDRFLATVQIQNVRFFRRLHWTSIDQLEIRGIRHHLMEADLGYYLPSREQRPIASHHLSAAA
;
A
#
# COMPACT_ATOMS: atom_id res chain seq x y z
N SER A 1 -4.93 16.83 3.15
CA SER A 1 -4.75 17.07 2.57
C SER A 1 -4.09 16.22 1.81
N ILE A 2 -4.34 15.38 1.82
CA ILE A 2 -3.63 14.77 1.29
C ILE A 2 -4.03 13.87 0.45
N PHE A 3 -3.49 13.26 0.25
CA PHE A 3 -3.33 12.45 -0.60
C PHE A 3 -4.36 11.59 -0.90
N CYS A 4 -5.00 11.28 -0.16
CA CYS A 4 -5.82 10.34 -0.43
C CYS A 4 -7.11 10.67 -0.89
N SER A 5 -7.37 11.82 -1.14
CA SER A 5 -8.68 12.12 -1.47
C SER A 5 -9.13 11.36 -2.64
N GLU A 6 -8.33 11.14 -3.59
CA GLU A 6 -8.85 10.44 -4.65
C GLU A 6 -8.89 9.04 -4.37
N GLN A 7 -8.09 8.57 -3.50
CA GLN A 7 -8.09 7.21 -3.24
C GLN A 7 -9.27 6.81 -2.46
N HIS A 8 -9.84 7.68 -1.70
CA HIS A 8 -10.94 7.35 -0.99
C HIS A 8 -12.06 6.89 -1.76
N VAL A 9 -12.22 7.36 -2.92
CA VAL A 9 -13.36 7.08 -3.64
C VAL A 9 -13.66 5.66 -3.77
N PHE A 10 -12.73 4.86 -3.99
CA PHE A 10 -13.13 3.56 -4.26
C PHE A 10 -13.05 2.68 -3.14
N GLU A 11 -12.71 3.14 -2.06
CA GLU A 11 -12.71 2.29 -1.07
C GLU A 11 -13.64 2.42 -0.08
N GLU A 12 -14.36 3.26 0.00
CA GLU A 12 -15.08 3.48 1.03
C GLU A 12 -16.04 2.58 1.43
N SER A 13 -16.90 2.32 0.94
CA SER A 13 -17.94 1.69 1.56
C SER A 13 -17.71 0.28 1.84
N ASP A 14 -17.15 -0.42 1.09
CA ASP A 14 -17.07 -1.74 1.38
C ASP A 14 -15.89 -2.13 2.07
N ARG A 15 -15.14 -1.28 2.60
CA ARG A 15 -13.94 -1.68 3.17
C ARG A 15 -13.89 -1.66 4.65
N ASP A 16 -14.98 -1.33 5.29
CA ASP A 16 -14.97 -1.30 6.73
C ASP A 16 -14.50 -2.60 7.31
N GLU A 17 -14.99 -3.69 6.86
CA GLU A 17 -14.55 -4.92 7.39
C GLU A 17 -13.14 -5.23 6.99
N LEU A 18 -12.78 -4.97 5.80
CA LEU A 18 -11.45 -5.27 5.36
C LEU A 18 -10.43 -4.41 6.07
N ASP A 19 -10.80 -3.20 6.44
CA ASP A 19 -9.86 -2.36 7.13
C ASP A 19 -9.41 -2.99 8.43
N ALA A 20 -10.24 -3.78 9.02
CA ALA A 20 -9.87 -4.36 10.28
C ALA A 20 -8.76 -5.39 10.13
N ILE A 21 -8.60 -5.95 8.96
CA ILE A 21 -7.54 -6.92 8.78
C ILE A 21 -6.46 -6.43 7.84
N ALA A 22 -6.51 -5.18 7.49
CA ALA A 22 -5.49 -4.65 6.60
C ALA A 22 -4.24 -4.30 7.39
N HIS A 23 -3.12 -4.34 6.74
CA HIS A 23 -1.85 -4.02 7.35
C HIS A 23 -1.35 -2.72 6.75
N PRO A 24 -1.28 -1.66 7.51
CA PRO A 24 -0.82 -0.38 6.96
C PRO A 24 0.70 -0.32 6.92
N ILE A 25 1.21 0.35 5.93
CA ILE A 25 2.63 0.57 5.78
C ILE A 25 2.79 2.07 5.56
N ALA A 26 3.66 2.69 6.31
CA ALA A 26 3.83 4.15 6.23
C ALA A 26 5.24 4.51 5.87
N ALA A 27 5.38 5.58 5.12
CA ALA A 27 6.67 6.15 4.83
C ALA A 27 6.85 7.33 5.76
N LEU A 28 7.97 7.41 6.41
CA LEU A 28 8.21 8.44 7.39
C LEU A 28 9.34 9.35 6.96
N HIS A 29 9.21 10.60 7.34
CA HIS A 29 10.24 11.58 7.05
C HIS A 29 10.77 12.07 8.37
N HIS A 30 12.04 11.89 8.62
CA HIS A 30 12.62 12.33 9.86
C HIS A 30 13.27 13.67 9.67
N ARG A 31 12.97 14.61 10.53
CA ARG A 31 13.58 15.87 10.42
C ARG A 31 14.89 15.80 11.09
N SER A 32 15.85 16.38 10.56
CA SER A 32 17.12 16.28 11.15
C SER A 32 17.53 17.59 11.69
N GLU A 33 16.88 18.13 12.62
CA GLU A 33 17.24 19.35 13.20
C GLU A 33 17.77 19.10 14.53
N PRO A 34 18.97 19.02 14.69
CA PRO A 34 19.58 18.60 15.91
C PRO A 34 19.34 19.45 17.10
N GLU A 35 19.13 20.67 16.93
CA GLU A 35 18.97 21.42 18.08
C GLU A 35 17.66 21.24 18.72
N HIS A 36 16.77 20.63 18.14
CA HIS A 36 15.53 20.46 18.75
C HIS A 36 15.46 19.15 19.27
N ASP A 37 15.67 19.00 20.46
CA ASP A 37 15.67 17.75 20.88
C ASP A 37 14.40 17.09 20.98
N ASP A 38 13.48 17.64 21.24
CA ASP A 38 12.27 16.97 21.34
C ASP A 38 12.01 16.43 20.08
N GLY A 39 12.80 16.46 19.42
CA GLY A 39 12.70 16.10 18.44
C GLY A 39 12.14 15.12 17.80
N ALA A 40 12.39 14.29 17.72
CA ALA A 40 11.79 13.37 17.26
C ALA A 40 10.77 13.71 16.35
N GLU A 41 10.89 14.58 15.58
CA GLU A 41 9.86 14.90 14.75
C GLU A 41 9.83 14.00 13.59
N THR A 42 8.89 13.16 13.48
CA THR A 42 8.72 12.23 12.40
C THR A 42 7.37 12.45 11.79
N ASP A 43 7.33 12.74 10.52
CA ASP A 43 6.06 12.96 9.84
C ASP A 43 5.72 11.81 8.95
N VAL A 44 4.46 11.43 8.88
CA VAL A 44 4.02 10.42 7.96
C VAL A 44 3.82 11.09 6.62
N VAL A 45 4.57 10.71 5.63
CA VAL A 45 4.48 11.35 4.33
C VAL A 45 3.87 10.47 3.28
N GLY A 46 3.57 9.25 3.60
CA GLY A 46 2.90 8.37 2.65
C GLY A 46 2.41 7.14 3.34
N VAL A 47 1.39 6.50 2.76
CA VAL A 47 0.84 5.29 3.35
C VAL A 47 0.33 4.38 2.25
N VAL A 48 0.23 3.10 2.54
CA VAL A 48 -0.40 2.13 1.68
C VAL A 48 -0.90 1.03 2.60
N ARG A 49 -1.92 0.30 2.21
CA ARG A 49 -2.40 -0.80 2.99
C ARG A 49 -2.35 -2.05 2.18
N ILE A 50 -2.11 -3.18 2.81
CA ILE A 50 -2.16 -4.46 2.13
C ILE A 50 -3.12 -5.33 2.91
N VAL A 51 -3.88 -6.14 2.21
CA VAL A 51 -4.86 -6.98 2.85
C VAL A 51 -4.99 -8.30 2.11
N GLU A 52 -5.10 -9.38 2.86
CA GLU A 52 -5.28 -10.69 2.27
C GLU A 52 -6.77 -10.93 2.18
N THR A 53 -7.32 -10.97 0.98
CA THR A 53 -8.76 -11.09 0.83
C THR A 53 -9.18 -12.55 0.73
N GLU A 54 -8.30 -13.39 0.25
CA GLU A 54 -8.52 -14.82 0.23
C GLU A 54 -7.18 -15.42 0.51
N PRO A 55 -7.10 -16.67 0.89
CA PRO A 55 -5.80 -17.23 1.22
C PRO A 55 -4.79 -17.03 0.11
N ARG A 56 -3.73 -16.38 0.41
CA ARG A 56 -2.60 -16.13 -0.47
C ARG A 56 -2.91 -15.16 -1.61
N LEU A 57 -4.07 -14.51 -1.58
CA LEU A 57 -4.40 -13.48 -2.57
C LEU A 57 -4.46 -12.16 -1.84
N TRP A 58 -3.56 -11.27 -2.19
CA TRP A 58 -3.43 -10.00 -1.51
C TRP A 58 -3.75 -8.82 -2.41
N TYR A 59 -4.24 -7.77 -1.81
CA TYR A 59 -4.48 -6.54 -2.53
C TYR A 59 -3.80 -5.39 -1.83
N GLY A 60 -3.29 -4.45 -2.62
CA GLY A 60 -2.79 -3.21 -2.08
C GLY A 60 -3.78 -2.12 -2.35
N GLY A 61 -3.87 -1.15 -1.46
CA GLY A 61 -4.81 -0.08 -1.66
C GLY A 61 -4.49 1.12 -0.82
N ARG A 62 -5.25 2.16 -1.04
CA ARG A 62 -5.10 3.39 -0.31
C ARG A 62 -3.68 3.94 -0.34
N LEU A 63 -3.02 3.81 -1.47
CA LEU A 63 -1.70 4.36 -1.62
C LEU A 63 -1.83 5.86 -1.73
N GLY A 64 -1.18 6.58 -0.89
CA GLY A 64 -1.21 8.03 -0.95
C GLY A 64 0.10 8.61 -0.46
N VAL A 65 0.50 9.74 -1.03
CA VAL A 65 1.73 10.41 -0.66
C VAL A 65 1.40 11.86 -0.42
N HIS A 66 1.94 12.42 0.66
CA HIS A 66 1.70 13.80 0.99
C HIS A 66 2.12 14.66 -0.20
N SER A 67 1.34 15.68 -0.49
CA SER A 67 1.55 16.47 -1.70
C SER A 67 2.94 17.06 -1.79
N ASP A 68 3.55 17.41 -0.68
CA ASP A 68 4.86 17.99 -0.71
C ASP A 68 5.91 16.98 -1.14
N PHE A 69 5.60 15.71 -1.14
CA PHE A 69 6.56 14.68 -1.46
C PHE A 69 6.23 13.90 -2.73
N ARG A 70 5.20 14.30 -3.47
CA ARG A 70 4.83 13.56 -4.64
C ARG A 70 5.73 13.74 -5.79
N ARG A 71 6.40 14.87 -5.86
CA ARG A 71 7.13 15.19 -7.02
C ARG A 71 8.15 14.22 -7.41
N HIS A 72 8.76 13.55 -6.51
CA HIS A 72 9.85 12.71 -6.86
C HIS A 72 9.45 11.26 -7.09
N ASN A 73 8.27 10.90 -6.85
CA ASN A 73 7.81 9.54 -7.02
C ASN A 73 8.59 8.54 -6.17
N GLN A 74 9.52 9.00 -5.38
CA GLN A 74 10.31 8.04 -4.62
C GLN A 74 9.55 7.41 -3.50
N ILE A 75 8.70 8.16 -2.83
CA ILE A 75 7.96 7.62 -1.73
C ILE A 75 6.95 6.63 -2.23
N GLY A 76 6.25 6.95 -3.33
CA GLY A 76 5.30 6.01 -3.88
C GLY A 76 5.96 4.72 -4.30
N LYS A 77 7.10 4.82 -4.96
CA LYS A 77 7.80 3.62 -5.38
C LYS A 77 8.21 2.81 -4.16
N GLY A 78 8.69 3.47 -3.13
CA GLY A 78 9.13 2.75 -1.93
C GLY A 78 7.98 2.07 -1.23
N LEU A 79 6.81 2.72 -1.19
CA LEU A 79 5.68 2.12 -0.56
C LEU A 79 5.20 0.91 -1.36
N ILE A 80 5.19 1.00 -2.67
CA ILE A 80 4.79 -0.12 -3.50
C ILE A 80 5.78 -1.27 -3.30
N TRP A 81 7.06 -0.95 -3.28
CA TRP A 81 8.07 -1.97 -3.10
C TRP A 81 7.86 -2.67 -1.75
N LYS A 82 7.66 -1.89 -0.70
CA LYS A 82 7.50 -2.47 0.61
C LYS A 82 6.23 -3.29 0.69
N ALA A 83 5.17 -2.82 0.08
CA ALA A 83 3.92 -3.54 0.13
C ALA A 83 4.04 -4.91 -0.52
N VAL A 84 4.59 -4.95 -1.71
CA VAL A 84 4.63 -6.20 -2.44
C VAL A 84 5.65 -7.16 -1.84
N THR A 85 6.82 -6.66 -1.45
CA THR A 85 7.83 -7.55 -0.89
C THR A 85 7.37 -8.09 0.45
N THR A 86 6.63 -7.30 1.21
CA THR A 86 6.13 -7.76 2.49
C THR A 86 5.11 -8.88 2.27
N ALA A 87 4.14 -8.67 1.40
CA ALA A 87 3.16 -9.70 1.16
C ALA A 87 3.80 -10.94 0.56
N ASN A 88 4.79 -10.75 -0.28
CA ASN A 88 5.47 -11.89 -0.88
C ASN A 88 6.19 -12.68 0.21
N GLY A 89 6.79 -11.99 1.17
CA GLY A 89 7.44 -12.68 2.27
C GLY A 89 6.48 -13.39 3.17
N TRP A 90 5.22 -12.98 3.17
CA TRP A 90 4.20 -13.62 3.99
C TRP A 90 3.47 -14.71 3.19
N GLY A 91 3.96 -15.03 2.01
CA GLY A 91 3.44 -16.17 1.28
C GLY A 91 2.37 -15.88 0.26
N CYS A 92 2.28 -14.69 -0.27
CA CYS A 92 1.23 -14.43 -1.22
C CYS A 92 1.53 -15.12 -2.54
N ASP A 93 0.49 -15.53 -3.22
CA ASP A 93 0.63 -16.08 -4.54
C ASP A 93 0.35 -15.03 -5.58
N ARG A 94 -0.48 -14.07 -5.28
CA ARG A 94 -0.81 -13.02 -6.22
C ARG A 94 -1.02 -11.72 -5.44
N PHE A 95 -0.56 -10.62 -6.00
CA PHE A 95 -0.71 -9.31 -5.37
C PHE A 95 -1.33 -8.39 -6.40
N LEU A 96 -2.53 -7.91 -6.14
CA LEU A 96 -3.28 -7.12 -7.08
C LEU A 96 -3.60 -5.74 -6.55
N ALA A 97 -3.96 -4.85 -7.42
CA ALA A 97 -4.41 -3.52 -7.00
C ALA A 97 -5.25 -2.92 -8.11
N THR A 98 -6.22 -2.08 -7.76
CA THR A 98 -6.94 -1.34 -8.78
C THR A 98 -6.26 0.01 -8.89
N VAL A 99 -5.88 0.39 -10.06
CA VAL A 99 -5.06 1.56 -10.31
C VAL A 99 -5.79 2.50 -11.24
N GLN A 100 -5.95 3.76 -10.85
CA GLN A 100 -6.63 4.72 -11.69
C GLN A 100 -5.86 4.87 -12.99
N ILE A 101 -6.60 5.08 -14.07
CA ILE A 101 -6.01 5.05 -15.38
C ILE A 101 -4.81 5.96 -15.53
N GLN A 102 -4.80 7.10 -14.89
CA GLN A 102 -3.68 8.00 -15.07
C GLN A 102 -2.41 7.50 -14.39
N ASN A 103 -2.52 6.49 -13.54
CA ASN A 103 -1.35 5.96 -12.87
C ASN A 103 -0.88 4.63 -13.44
N VAL A 104 -1.57 4.13 -14.47
CA VAL A 104 -1.24 2.81 -15.00
C VAL A 104 0.17 2.76 -15.55
N ARG A 105 0.59 3.82 -16.25
CA ARG A 105 1.91 3.82 -16.83
C ARG A 105 2.98 3.77 -15.73
N PHE A 106 2.75 4.45 -14.65
CA PHE A 106 3.71 4.45 -13.56
C PHE A 106 3.84 3.05 -12.99
N PHE A 107 2.72 2.35 -12.78
CA PHE A 107 2.78 1.00 -12.26
C PHE A 107 3.43 0.05 -13.28
N ARG A 108 3.18 0.24 -14.57
CA ARG A 108 3.81 -0.62 -15.54
C ARG A 108 5.33 -0.51 -15.47
N ARG A 109 5.82 0.68 -15.22
CA ARG A 109 7.25 0.84 -15.11
C ARG A 109 7.79 0.18 -13.85
N LEU A 110 6.92 -0.13 -12.90
CA LEU A 110 7.34 -0.78 -11.69
C LEU A 110 7.06 -2.28 -11.74
N HIS A 111 6.91 -2.83 -12.92
CA HIS A 111 6.76 -4.27 -13.12
C HIS A 111 5.38 -4.78 -12.68
N TRP A 112 4.37 -4.01 -13.03
CA TRP A 112 3.01 -4.46 -12.83
C TRP A 112 2.36 -4.61 -14.22
N THR A 113 1.41 -5.53 -14.33
CA THR A 113 0.75 -5.81 -15.58
C THR A 113 -0.74 -5.60 -15.44
N SER A 114 -1.37 -5.00 -16.44
CA SER A 114 -2.80 -4.82 -16.41
C SER A 114 -3.45 -6.13 -16.79
N ILE A 115 -4.41 -6.57 -15.99
CA ILE A 115 -5.10 -7.79 -16.31
C ILE A 115 -6.58 -7.55 -16.58
N ASP A 116 -7.12 -6.40 -16.27
CA ASP A 116 -8.52 -6.12 -16.56
C ASP A 116 -8.75 -4.62 -16.45
N GLN A 117 -9.89 -4.17 -16.88
CA GLN A 117 -10.28 -2.77 -16.77
C GLN A 117 -11.65 -2.70 -16.13
N LEU A 118 -11.87 -1.71 -15.31
CA LEU A 118 -13.15 -1.61 -14.64
C LEU A 118 -13.42 -0.17 -14.26
N GLU A 119 -14.64 0.12 -13.89
CA GLU A 119 -15.00 1.43 -13.47
C GLU A 119 -15.42 1.38 -12.03
N ILE A 120 -14.95 2.27 -11.20
CA ILE A 120 -15.33 2.33 -9.82
C ILE A 120 -15.85 3.73 -9.60
N ARG A 121 -17.14 3.82 -9.31
CA ARG A 121 -17.78 5.11 -9.10
C ARG A 121 -17.51 6.07 -10.24
N GLY A 122 -17.60 5.58 -11.45
CA GLY A 122 -17.45 6.41 -12.63
C GLY A 122 -16.02 6.71 -13.02
N ILE A 123 -15.06 6.19 -12.29
CA ILE A 123 -13.66 6.45 -12.60
C ILE A 123 -13.06 5.19 -13.17
N ARG A 124 -12.37 5.33 -14.30
CA ARG A 124 -11.79 4.18 -14.94
C ARG A 124 -10.54 3.72 -14.26
N HIS A 125 -10.45 2.43 -14.03
CA HIS A 125 -9.31 1.82 -13.36
C HIS A 125 -8.85 0.60 -14.13
N HIS A 126 -7.64 0.17 -13.87
CA HIS A 126 -7.16 -1.12 -14.35
C HIS A 126 -6.93 -1.98 -13.13
N LEU A 127 -7.25 -3.25 -13.24
CA LEU A 127 -6.85 -4.19 -12.22
C LEU A 127 -5.46 -4.64 -12.64
N MET A 128 -4.49 -4.45 -11.78
CA MET A 128 -3.11 -4.73 -12.13
C MET A 128 -2.51 -5.72 -11.16
N GLU A 129 -1.53 -6.43 -11.64
CA GLU A 129 -0.90 -7.48 -10.85
C GLU A 129 0.60 -7.26 -10.80
N ALA A 130 1.19 -7.40 -9.62
CA ALA A 130 2.61 -7.20 -9.45
C ALA A 130 3.38 -8.44 -9.85
N ASP A 131 4.58 -8.23 -10.37
CA ASP A 131 5.44 -9.33 -10.77
C ASP A 131 6.20 -9.78 -9.53
N LEU A 132 5.79 -10.86 -8.92
CA LEU A 132 6.43 -11.31 -7.69
C LEU A 132 7.86 -11.79 -7.92
N GLY A 133 8.21 -12.04 -9.15
CA GLY A 133 9.60 -12.39 -9.41
C GLY A 133 10.51 -11.19 -9.33
N TYR A 134 9.95 -10.00 -9.50
CA TYR A 134 10.74 -8.80 -9.41
C TYR A 134 10.77 -8.31 -7.96
N TYR A 135 9.70 -8.49 -7.22
CA TYR A 135 9.61 -8.02 -5.85
C TYR A 135 9.94 -9.18 -4.91
N LEU A 136 11.20 -9.38 -4.64
CA LEU A 136 11.59 -10.53 -3.85
C LEU A 136 11.06 -10.47 -2.43
N PRO A 137 10.83 -11.59 -1.82
CA PRO A 137 10.20 -11.60 -0.49
C PRO A 137 11.06 -10.93 0.57
N SER A 138 10.42 -10.16 1.40
CA SER A 138 11.13 -9.53 2.49
C SER A 138 11.21 -10.51 3.65
N ARG A 139 12.01 -10.19 4.63
CA ARG A 139 12.14 -11.04 5.77
C ARG A 139 11.32 -10.59 6.94
N GLU A 140 10.46 -9.62 6.74
CA GLU A 140 9.66 -9.16 7.83
C GLU A 140 8.65 -10.15 8.24
N GLN A 141 8.45 -10.32 9.52
CA GLN A 141 7.50 -11.29 9.97
C GLN A 141 6.12 -10.73 9.98
N ARG A 142 5.14 -11.55 9.70
CA ARG A 142 3.76 -11.11 9.71
C ARG A 142 3.30 -10.97 11.15
N PRO A 143 2.68 -9.87 11.47
CA PRO A 143 2.18 -9.69 12.82
C PRO A 143 1.08 -10.66 13.10
N ILE A 144 1.20 -11.43 14.09
CA ILE A 144 0.16 -12.32 14.41
C ILE A 144 -0.39 -12.07 15.69
N ALA A 145 0.29 -11.42 16.45
CA ALA A 145 -0.12 -11.29 17.74
C ALA A 145 -1.41 -10.84 18.05
N SER A 146 -1.76 -9.87 17.48
CA SER A 146 -2.90 -9.30 17.94
C SER A 146 -4.02 -10.20 18.01
N HIS A 147 -4.40 -10.74 17.00
CA HIS A 147 -5.59 -11.44 17.13
C HIS A 147 -5.37 -12.73 17.72
N HIS A 148 -4.23 -13.14 17.74
CA HIS A 148 -4.05 -14.38 18.29
C HIS A 148 -4.16 -14.32 19.74
N LEU A 149 -3.75 -13.28 20.32
CA LEU A 149 -3.89 -13.17 21.68
C LEU A 149 -5.25 -13.28 22.05
N SER A 150 -6.07 -12.67 21.38
CA SER A 150 -7.41 -12.74 21.81
C SER A 150 -7.86 -14.10 21.64
N ALA A 151 -7.46 -14.72 20.69
CA ALA A 151 -7.94 -16.01 20.49
C ALA A 151 -7.47 -16.84 21.59
N ALA A 152 -6.34 -16.62 22.00
CA ALA A 152 -5.84 -17.43 23.00
C ALA A 152 -6.55 -17.18 24.23
N ALA A 153 -7.03 -16.08 24.36
CA ALA A 153 -7.75 -15.86 25.53
C ALA A 153 -9.02 -16.56 25.42
#